data_dfa19f919fe53cc6055b53e3143e093c
#
_entry.id   dfa19f919fe53cc6055b53e3143e093c
#
_cell.length_a   1.000
_cell.length_b   1.000
_cell.length_c   1.000
_cell.angle_alpha   90.00
_cell.angle_beta   90.00
_cell.angle_gamma   90.00
#
_symmetry.space_group_name_H-M   'P 1'
#
loop_
_entity.id
_entity.type
_entity.pdbx_description
1 polymer ?
#
loop_
_entity_poly.entity_id
_entity_poly.type
_entity_poly.pdbx_seq_one_letter_code
_entity_poly.pdbx_strand_id
1 'polypeptide(L)'
;SRQLIQKLEHLTSIYQAKDLQRQAIVLDQVKNTNESIYYNVDEIHRAISQNRQISFQYTEWTVSKEKHLKKGGARYQISPWQMIWQDGNYYLIGVDEKSGIVKHYRVDKMLKIFTENEARNGAELFRKFDSARFAAGTFGMFGGREEKVNLEFENHLVGVMIDRFGQDIMIMSKDNEHSVTRVQVN
;
A
#
# COMPACT_ATOMS: atom_id res chain seq x y z
N SER A 1 -2.51 -11.47 10.48
CA SER A 1 -2.63 -11.34 11.93
C SER A 1 -3.34 -12.51 12.60
N ARG A 2 -4.55 -12.97 12.20
CA ARG A 2 -5.18 -14.21 12.75
C ARG A 2 -4.27 -15.44 12.58
N GLN A 3 -3.66 -15.62 11.43
CA GLN A 3 -2.70 -16.71 11.18
C GLN A 3 -1.44 -16.63 12.05
N LEU A 4 -0.98 -15.43 12.38
CA LEU A 4 0.16 -15.25 13.28
C LEU A 4 -0.23 -15.67 14.71
N ILE A 5 -1.42 -15.28 15.18
CA ILE A 5 -1.94 -15.69 16.50
C ILE A 5 -2.11 -17.20 16.54
N GLN A 6 -2.72 -17.82 15.52
CA GLN A 6 -2.84 -19.28 15.42
C GLN A 6 -1.48 -19.99 15.45
N LYS A 7 -0.46 -19.46 14.76
CA LYS A 7 0.90 -20.02 14.80
C LYS A 7 1.54 -19.88 16.18
N LEU A 8 1.32 -18.74 16.86
CA LEU A 8 1.78 -18.55 18.25
C LEU A 8 1.06 -19.48 19.22
N GLU A 9 -0.25 -19.70 19.05
CA GLU A 9 -1.05 -20.65 19.84
C GLU A 9 -0.53 -22.08 19.73
N HIS A 10 -0.05 -22.50 18.56
CA HIS A 10 0.56 -23.83 18.35
C HIS A 10 1.95 -23.98 19.00
N LEU A 11 2.59 -22.88 19.38
CA LEU A 11 3.90 -22.89 20.05
C LEU A 11 3.78 -22.81 21.57
N THR A 12 2.56 -22.65 22.10
CA THR A 12 2.30 -22.47 23.53
C THR A 12 1.43 -23.60 24.11
N SER A 13 1.40 -23.72 25.44
CA SER A 13 0.47 -24.65 26.09
C SER A 13 -0.99 -24.22 25.86
N ILE A 14 -1.94 -25.17 25.93
CA ILE A 14 -3.38 -24.90 25.75
C ILE A 14 -3.90 -23.80 26.69
N TYR A 15 -3.32 -23.67 27.90
CA TYR A 15 -3.69 -22.63 28.85
C TYR A 15 -3.19 -21.25 28.44
N GLN A 16 -1.96 -21.15 27.95
CA GLN A 16 -1.38 -19.90 27.45
C GLN A 16 -2.02 -19.46 26.13
N ALA A 17 -2.40 -20.40 25.26
CA ALA A 17 -3.13 -20.10 24.05
C ALA A 17 -4.50 -19.45 24.32
N LYS A 18 -5.25 -19.92 25.34
CA LYS A 18 -6.51 -19.30 25.76
C LYS A 18 -6.34 -17.88 26.32
N ASP A 19 -5.26 -17.65 27.07
CA ASP A 19 -4.96 -16.32 27.58
C ASP A 19 -4.53 -15.37 26.47
N LEU A 20 -3.78 -15.84 25.49
CA LEU A 20 -3.41 -15.06 24.30
C LEU A 20 -4.65 -14.65 23.49
N GLN A 21 -5.62 -15.54 23.31
CA GLN A 21 -6.90 -15.23 22.64
C GLN A 21 -7.73 -14.17 23.39
N ARG A 22 -7.66 -14.14 24.71
CA ARG A 22 -8.35 -13.13 25.53
C ARG A 22 -7.67 -11.77 25.51
N GLN A 23 -6.34 -11.75 25.33
CA GLN A 23 -5.53 -10.52 25.37
C GLN A 23 -5.34 -9.87 23.99
N ALA A 24 -5.55 -10.62 22.90
CA ALA A 24 -5.38 -10.12 21.54
C ALA A 24 -6.73 -10.03 20.81
N ILE A 25 -7.36 -8.86 20.87
CA ILE A 25 -8.51 -8.54 20.01
C ILE A 25 -7.98 -8.07 18.66
N VAL A 26 -8.09 -8.92 17.65
CA VAL A 26 -7.87 -8.50 16.26
C VAL A 26 -9.18 -7.91 15.75
N LEU A 27 -9.27 -6.58 15.73
CA LEU A 27 -10.35 -5.91 15.01
C LEU A 27 -10.30 -6.36 13.56
N ASP A 28 -11.34 -7.03 13.10
CA ASP A 28 -11.55 -7.33 11.69
C ASP A 28 -11.75 -6.00 10.94
N GLN A 29 -10.64 -5.36 10.60
CA GLN A 29 -10.71 -4.55 9.38
C GLN A 29 -11.10 -5.53 8.29
N VAL A 30 -12.06 -5.16 7.44
CA VAL A 30 -12.46 -5.93 6.25
C VAL A 30 -11.23 -6.09 5.35
N LYS A 31 -10.27 -6.91 5.81
CA LYS A 31 -9.13 -7.34 5.01
C LYS A 31 -9.68 -8.42 4.11
N ASN A 32 -9.63 -8.16 2.82
CA ASN A 32 -9.83 -9.21 1.85
C ASN A 32 -8.95 -10.39 2.25
N THR A 33 -9.54 -11.42 2.85
CA THR A 33 -8.92 -12.73 3.10
C THR A 33 -8.81 -13.46 1.76
N ASN A 34 -8.22 -12.79 0.79
CA ASN A 34 -8.08 -13.34 -0.54
C ASN A 34 -6.75 -14.09 -0.58
N GLU A 35 -6.78 -15.39 -0.48
CA GLU A 35 -5.61 -16.25 -0.65
C GLU A 35 -4.86 -15.94 -1.95
N SER A 36 -5.56 -15.39 -2.96
CA SER A 36 -4.95 -14.95 -4.20
C SER A 36 -3.91 -13.83 -4.03
N ILE A 37 -3.90 -13.07 -2.92
CA ILE A 37 -2.90 -12.04 -2.67
C ILE A 37 -1.49 -12.65 -2.59
N TYR A 38 -1.34 -13.80 -1.93
CA TYR A 38 -0.05 -14.48 -1.83
C TYR A 38 0.46 -14.91 -3.19
N TYR A 39 -0.41 -15.49 -4.03
CA TYR A 39 -0.04 -15.86 -5.41
C TYR A 39 0.32 -14.63 -6.25
N ASN A 40 -0.41 -13.54 -6.08
CA ASN A 40 -0.12 -12.30 -6.78
C ASN A 40 1.25 -11.72 -6.37
N VAL A 41 1.56 -11.73 -5.07
CA VAL A 41 2.84 -11.28 -4.52
C VAL A 41 3.98 -12.14 -5.07
N ASP A 42 3.84 -13.47 -5.06
CA ASP A 42 4.85 -14.40 -5.55
C ASP A 42 5.09 -14.23 -7.05
N GLU A 43 4.04 -14.04 -7.85
CA GLU A 43 4.16 -13.82 -9.29
C GLU A 43 4.89 -12.51 -9.61
N ILE A 44 4.56 -11.42 -8.88
CA ILE A 44 5.23 -10.14 -9.01
C ILE A 44 6.71 -10.26 -8.60
N HIS A 45 7.03 -10.94 -7.49
CA HIS A 45 8.40 -11.17 -7.06
C HIS A 45 9.21 -11.96 -8.11
N ARG A 46 8.60 -12.99 -8.68
CA ARG A 46 9.21 -13.79 -9.75
C ARG A 46 9.55 -12.91 -10.95
N ALA A 47 8.60 -12.11 -11.40
CA ALA A 47 8.81 -11.20 -12.54
C ALA A 47 9.92 -10.19 -12.26
N ILE A 48 9.97 -9.61 -11.04
CA ILE A 48 11.05 -8.71 -10.63
C ILE A 48 12.40 -9.41 -10.67
N SER A 49 12.50 -10.62 -10.10
CA SER A 49 13.75 -11.41 -10.06
C SER A 49 14.24 -11.82 -11.44
N GLN A 50 13.32 -12.12 -12.34
CA GLN A 50 13.63 -12.52 -13.72
C GLN A 50 13.81 -11.34 -14.67
N ASN A 51 13.72 -10.11 -14.18
CA ASN A 51 13.78 -8.89 -15.01
C ASN A 51 12.72 -8.86 -16.12
N ARG A 52 11.47 -9.26 -15.80
CA ARG A 52 10.37 -9.39 -16.76
C ARG A 52 9.24 -8.42 -16.46
N GLN A 53 8.52 -8.01 -17.51
CA GLN A 53 7.27 -7.30 -17.39
C GLN A 53 6.16 -8.22 -16.90
N ILE A 54 5.07 -7.62 -16.40
CA ILE A 54 3.84 -8.31 -16.07
C ILE A 54 2.66 -7.68 -16.79
N SER A 55 1.63 -8.50 -17.02
CA SER A 55 0.32 -8.01 -17.43
C SER A 55 -0.76 -8.50 -16.46
N PHE A 56 -1.79 -7.69 -16.25
CA PHE A 56 -2.89 -8.02 -15.35
C PHE A 56 -4.16 -7.24 -15.70
N GLN A 57 -5.31 -7.70 -15.19
CA GLN A 57 -6.56 -6.93 -15.13
C GLN A 57 -6.66 -6.25 -13.77
N TYR A 58 -7.31 -5.10 -13.69
CA TYR A 58 -7.42 -4.31 -12.46
C TYR A 58 -8.88 -4.05 -12.11
N THR A 59 -9.23 -4.22 -10.83
CA THR A 59 -10.59 -4.01 -10.34
C THR A 59 -10.73 -2.71 -9.57
N GLU A 60 -11.94 -2.19 -9.56
CA GLU A 60 -12.36 -1.08 -8.70
C GLU A 60 -13.75 -1.35 -8.13
N TRP A 61 -14.06 -0.68 -7.03
CA TRP A 61 -15.38 -0.73 -6.43
C TRP A 61 -16.28 0.36 -7.03
N THR A 62 -17.54 0.02 -7.28
CA THR A 62 -18.59 1.00 -7.59
C THR A 62 -19.17 1.58 -6.29
N VAL A 63 -19.97 2.64 -6.43
CA VAL A 63 -20.76 3.19 -5.32
C VAL A 63 -21.83 2.20 -4.83
N SER A 64 -22.26 1.26 -5.68
CA SER A 64 -23.15 0.15 -5.34
C SER A 64 -22.45 -1.02 -4.62
N LYS A 65 -21.16 -0.86 -4.27
CA LYS A 65 -20.32 -1.85 -3.59
C LYS A 65 -20.08 -3.15 -4.40
N GLU A 66 -20.14 -3.05 -5.71
CA GLU A 66 -19.79 -4.12 -6.63
C GLU A 66 -18.38 -3.93 -7.19
N LYS A 67 -17.64 -5.04 -7.40
CA LYS A 67 -16.34 -5.00 -8.08
C LYS A 67 -16.53 -5.11 -9.59
N HIS A 68 -15.96 -4.20 -10.35
CA HIS A 68 -15.88 -4.32 -11.79
C HIS A 68 -14.46 -4.14 -12.32
N LEU A 69 -14.22 -4.58 -13.54
CA LEU A 69 -12.93 -4.45 -14.19
C LEU A 69 -12.77 -3.03 -14.74
N LYS A 70 -11.68 -2.35 -14.38
CA LYS A 70 -11.29 -1.08 -14.99
C LYS A 70 -11.03 -1.21 -16.48
N LYS A 71 -11.26 -0.13 -17.21
CA LYS A 71 -11.03 -0.03 -18.67
C LYS A 71 -11.71 -1.16 -19.47
N GLY A 72 -12.91 -1.56 -19.07
CA GLY A 72 -13.64 -2.64 -19.76
C GLY A 72 -12.92 -3.99 -19.72
N GLY A 73 -12.06 -4.24 -18.73
CA GLY A 73 -11.30 -5.48 -18.60
C GLY A 73 -10.00 -5.53 -19.41
N ALA A 74 -9.59 -4.43 -20.05
CA ALA A 74 -8.31 -4.36 -20.76
C ALA A 74 -7.14 -4.62 -19.79
N ARG A 75 -6.11 -5.31 -20.30
CA ARG A 75 -4.92 -5.60 -19.51
C ARG A 75 -4.01 -4.38 -19.39
N TYR A 76 -3.44 -4.24 -18.22
CA TYR A 76 -2.33 -3.34 -17.93
C TYR A 76 -1.03 -4.09 -18.21
N GLN A 77 -0.04 -3.44 -18.78
CA GLN A 77 1.30 -3.95 -18.99
C GLN A 77 2.28 -3.04 -18.26
N ILE A 78 3.02 -3.61 -17.32
CA ILE A 78 3.80 -2.86 -16.34
C ILE A 78 5.18 -3.50 -16.20
N SER A 79 6.21 -2.68 -16.13
CA SER A 79 7.54 -3.07 -15.64
C SER A 79 7.57 -2.97 -14.11
N PRO A 80 7.47 -4.09 -13.37
CA PRO A 80 7.40 -4.09 -11.89
C PRO A 80 8.78 -3.79 -11.31
N TRP A 81 8.88 -2.83 -10.37
CA TRP A 81 10.16 -2.45 -9.78
C TRP A 81 10.25 -2.73 -8.29
N GLN A 82 9.19 -2.42 -7.54
CA GLN A 82 9.20 -2.55 -6.08
C GLN A 82 7.80 -2.89 -5.57
N MET A 83 7.74 -3.64 -4.47
CA MET A 83 6.52 -3.77 -3.66
C MET A 83 6.70 -3.06 -2.32
N ILE A 84 5.64 -2.37 -1.89
CA ILE A 84 5.56 -1.67 -0.61
C ILE A 84 4.39 -2.25 0.19
N TRP A 85 4.61 -2.46 1.48
CA TRP A 85 3.55 -2.77 2.42
C TRP A 85 3.18 -1.50 3.19
N GLN A 86 1.93 -1.05 3.05
CA GLN A 86 1.44 0.15 3.73
C GLN A 86 -0.04 -0.02 4.09
N ASP A 87 -0.42 0.41 5.29
CA ASP A 87 -1.81 0.39 5.78
C ASP A 87 -2.52 -0.96 5.58
N GLY A 88 -1.77 -2.06 5.79
CA GLY A 88 -2.31 -3.42 5.66
C GLY A 88 -2.51 -3.92 4.24
N ASN A 89 -1.94 -3.26 3.22
CA ASN A 89 -2.03 -3.63 1.82
C ASN A 89 -0.66 -3.68 1.15
N TYR A 90 -0.51 -4.59 0.18
CA TYR A 90 0.62 -4.57 -0.75
C TYR A 90 0.33 -3.65 -1.93
N TYR A 91 1.31 -2.85 -2.28
CA TYR A 91 1.31 -1.97 -3.45
C TYR A 91 2.48 -2.32 -4.35
N LEU A 92 2.22 -2.53 -5.62
CA LEU A 92 3.24 -2.62 -6.65
C LEU A 92 3.55 -1.22 -7.18
N ILE A 93 4.82 -0.86 -7.22
CA ILE A 93 5.33 0.31 -7.93
C ILE A 93 6.00 -0.18 -9.20
N GLY A 94 5.63 0.39 -10.33
CA GLY A 94 6.16 0.01 -11.63
C GLY A 94 6.01 1.10 -12.67
N VAL A 95 6.65 0.90 -13.81
CA VAL A 95 6.54 1.79 -14.97
C VAL A 95 5.46 1.25 -15.90
N ASP A 96 4.46 2.08 -16.18
CA ASP A 96 3.37 1.75 -17.11
C ASP A 96 3.87 1.89 -18.56
N GLU A 97 3.80 0.81 -19.33
CA GLU A 97 4.34 0.76 -20.68
C GLU A 97 3.69 1.76 -21.63
N LYS A 98 2.39 2.04 -21.46
CA LYS A 98 1.66 2.95 -22.35
C LYS A 98 1.99 4.41 -22.10
N SER A 99 2.13 4.79 -20.81
CA SER A 99 2.35 6.19 -20.43
C SER A 99 3.81 6.53 -20.17
N GLY A 100 4.67 5.53 -19.95
CA GLY A 100 6.08 5.73 -19.61
C GLY A 100 6.29 6.40 -18.25
N ILE A 101 5.32 6.33 -17.33
CA ILE A 101 5.39 6.96 -16.01
C ILE A 101 5.35 5.92 -14.89
N VAL A 102 5.92 6.27 -13.74
CA VAL A 102 5.83 5.45 -12.53
C VAL A 102 4.40 5.50 -12.00
N LYS A 103 3.81 4.34 -11.78
CA LYS A 103 2.48 4.15 -11.20
C LYS A 103 2.53 3.15 -10.06
N HIS A 104 1.51 3.18 -9.22
CA HIS A 104 1.31 2.19 -8.17
C HIS A 104 -0.04 1.49 -8.33
N TYR A 105 -0.09 0.24 -7.88
CA TYR A 105 -1.26 -0.61 -7.97
C TYR A 105 -1.42 -1.42 -6.70
N ARG A 106 -2.61 -1.45 -6.11
CA ARG A 106 -2.91 -2.34 -5.00
C ARG A 106 -2.95 -3.78 -5.50
N VAL A 107 -2.17 -4.65 -4.88
CA VAL A 107 -2.02 -6.05 -5.32
C VAL A 107 -3.31 -6.85 -5.13
N ASP A 108 -4.12 -6.53 -4.12
CA ASP A 108 -5.43 -7.18 -3.88
C ASP A 108 -6.50 -6.85 -4.94
N LYS A 109 -6.26 -5.82 -5.76
CA LYS A 109 -7.12 -5.41 -6.88
C LYS A 109 -6.64 -5.95 -8.23
N MET A 110 -5.50 -6.61 -8.26
CA MET A 110 -4.94 -7.20 -9.48
C MET A 110 -5.49 -8.61 -9.68
N LEU A 111 -5.90 -8.91 -10.91
CA LEU A 111 -6.41 -10.21 -11.31
C LEU A 111 -5.64 -10.73 -12.51
N LYS A 112 -5.47 -12.07 -12.58
CA LYS A 112 -4.85 -12.76 -13.70
C LYS A 112 -3.50 -12.15 -14.08
N ILE A 113 -2.58 -12.10 -13.10
CA ILE A 113 -1.22 -11.63 -13.32
C ILE A 113 -0.47 -12.67 -14.12
N PHE A 114 0.21 -12.24 -15.18
CA PHE A 114 1.11 -13.08 -15.98
C PHE A 114 2.46 -12.39 -16.12
N THR A 115 3.53 -13.15 -15.94
CA THR A 115 4.87 -12.73 -16.31
C THR A 115 5.02 -12.80 -17.83
N GLU A 116 5.43 -11.69 -18.45
CA GLU A 116 5.59 -11.57 -19.88
C GLU A 116 7.04 -11.91 -20.30
N ASN A 117 7.25 -12.11 -21.61
CA ASN A 117 8.58 -12.40 -22.14
C ASN A 117 9.47 -11.15 -22.30
N GLU A 118 8.87 -9.98 -22.26
CA GLU A 118 9.54 -8.70 -22.40
C GLU A 118 10.34 -8.37 -21.13
N ALA A 119 11.54 -7.82 -21.34
CA ALA A 119 12.36 -7.30 -20.25
C ALA A 119 11.72 -6.03 -19.65
N ARG A 120 11.93 -5.78 -18.35
CA ARG A 120 11.51 -4.53 -17.72
C ARG A 120 12.21 -3.34 -18.34
N ASN A 121 11.50 -2.24 -18.46
CA ASN A 121 12.05 -0.93 -18.83
C ASN A 121 11.88 0.10 -17.71
N GLY A 122 12.31 1.35 -17.95
CA GLY A 122 12.13 2.46 -17.02
C GLY A 122 13.05 2.44 -15.80
N ALA A 123 14.18 1.71 -15.83
CA ALA A 123 15.17 1.67 -14.74
C ALA A 123 15.64 3.07 -14.33
N GLU A 124 15.87 3.98 -15.29
CA GLU A 124 16.30 5.35 -15.00
C GLU A 124 15.20 6.18 -14.31
N LEU A 125 13.94 5.96 -14.70
CA LEU A 125 12.79 6.60 -14.06
C LEU A 125 12.65 6.12 -12.62
N PHE A 126 12.74 4.82 -12.41
CA PHE A 126 12.63 4.23 -11.08
C PHE A 126 13.81 4.61 -10.16
N ARG A 127 15.03 4.71 -10.68
CA ARG A 127 16.20 5.14 -9.90
C ARG A 127 16.05 6.56 -9.35
N LYS A 128 15.34 7.44 -10.07
CA LYS A 128 15.04 8.81 -9.64
C LYS A 128 13.80 8.91 -8.75
N PHE A 129 13.04 7.83 -8.65
CA PHE A 129 11.80 7.80 -7.87
C PHE A 129 12.09 7.48 -6.41
N ASP A 130 11.72 8.40 -5.54
CA ASP A 130 11.81 8.22 -4.08
C ASP A 130 10.54 7.55 -3.57
N SER A 131 10.58 6.22 -3.45
CA SER A 131 9.45 5.42 -2.99
C SER A 131 9.07 5.68 -1.53
N ALA A 132 10.04 6.04 -0.67
CA ALA A 132 9.78 6.35 0.73
C ALA A 132 9.04 7.69 0.86
N ARG A 133 9.51 8.72 0.17
CA ARG A 133 8.82 10.02 0.11
C ARG A 133 7.43 9.89 -0.50
N PHE A 134 7.29 9.11 -1.57
CA PHE A 134 6.00 8.85 -2.21
C PHE A 134 5.03 8.18 -1.23
N ALA A 135 5.46 7.13 -0.52
CA ALA A 135 4.63 6.43 0.45
C ALA A 135 4.21 7.34 1.62
N ALA A 136 5.14 8.17 2.14
CA ALA A 136 4.86 9.10 3.24
C ALA A 136 3.88 10.21 2.85
N GLY A 137 3.98 10.73 1.61
CA GLY A 137 3.16 11.85 1.12
C GLY A 137 1.78 11.42 0.59
N THR A 138 1.55 10.12 0.39
CA THR A 138 0.36 9.63 -0.32
C THR A 138 -0.65 9.03 0.65
N PHE A 139 -1.84 9.62 0.77
CA PHE A 139 -2.94 9.06 1.57
C PHE A 139 -3.54 7.84 0.88
N GLY A 140 -3.47 6.66 1.54
CA GLY A 140 -4.00 5.41 0.99
C GLY A 140 -3.42 5.05 -0.39
N MET A 141 -2.23 5.57 -0.72
CA MET A 141 -1.57 5.40 -2.02
C MET A 141 -2.42 5.92 -3.20
N PHE A 142 -3.21 6.96 -2.99
CA PHE A 142 -3.83 7.71 -4.09
C PHE A 142 -2.83 8.74 -4.59
N GLY A 143 -2.27 8.53 -5.77
CA GLY A 143 -1.40 9.50 -6.43
C GLY A 143 -2.20 10.67 -6.99
N GLY A 144 -1.72 11.88 -6.78
CA GLY A 144 -2.32 13.11 -7.25
C GLY A 144 -1.27 14.17 -7.58
N ARG A 145 -1.73 15.40 -7.69
CA ARG A 145 -0.83 16.56 -7.75
C ARG A 145 -0.28 16.81 -6.33
N GLU A 146 1.01 17.04 -6.23
CA GLU A 146 1.59 17.46 -4.95
C GLU A 146 1.05 18.84 -4.56
N GLU A 147 0.42 18.93 -3.39
CA GLU A 147 -0.13 20.14 -2.83
C GLU A 147 0.39 20.39 -1.41
N LYS A 148 0.60 21.65 -1.09
CA LYS A 148 0.96 22.05 0.29
C LYS A 148 -0.32 22.35 1.06
N VAL A 149 -0.58 21.57 2.09
CA VAL A 149 -1.78 21.69 2.93
C VAL A 149 -1.38 22.19 4.32
N ASN A 150 -2.14 23.15 4.84
CA ASN A 150 -2.04 23.53 6.24
C ASN A 150 -3.08 22.71 7.02
N LEU A 151 -2.62 21.95 7.99
CA LEU A 151 -3.46 21.17 8.89
C LEU A 151 -3.50 21.85 10.25
N GLU A 152 -4.71 22.07 10.75
CA GLU A 152 -4.95 22.45 12.14
C GLU A 152 -5.47 21.23 12.89
N PHE A 153 -4.96 20.96 14.07
CA PHE A 153 -5.29 19.79 14.86
C PHE A 153 -5.14 20.08 16.36
N GLU A 154 -5.86 19.33 17.18
CA GLU A 154 -5.76 19.42 18.63
C GLU A 154 -4.40 18.92 19.13
N ASN A 155 -3.83 19.57 20.16
CA ASN A 155 -2.50 19.29 20.66
C ASN A 155 -2.25 17.84 21.07
N HIS A 156 -3.28 17.12 21.51
CA HIS A 156 -3.16 15.70 21.86
C HIS A 156 -2.91 14.80 20.63
N LEU A 157 -3.12 15.28 19.40
CA LEU A 157 -2.90 14.55 18.15
C LEU A 157 -1.47 14.73 17.58
N VAL A 158 -0.58 15.43 18.28
CA VAL A 158 0.82 15.64 17.84
C VAL A 158 1.50 14.31 17.50
N GLY A 159 1.31 13.27 18.33
CA GLY A 159 1.86 11.94 18.06
C GLY A 159 1.36 11.36 16.73
N VAL A 160 0.07 11.50 16.44
CA VAL A 160 -0.54 11.03 15.17
C VAL A 160 0.07 11.78 13.98
N MET A 161 0.31 13.09 14.12
CA MET A 161 0.94 13.90 13.09
C MET A 161 2.37 13.46 12.80
N ILE A 162 3.16 13.21 13.87
CA ILE A 162 4.53 12.70 13.77
C ILE A 162 4.55 11.31 13.14
N ASP A 163 3.68 10.39 13.57
CA ASP A 163 3.59 9.04 13.02
C ASP A 163 3.23 9.06 11.52
N ARG A 164 2.42 10.02 11.11
CA ARG A 164 1.96 10.11 9.73
C ARG A 164 2.94 10.80 8.80
N PHE A 165 3.54 11.90 9.23
CA PHE A 165 4.32 12.80 8.38
C PHE A 165 5.81 12.83 8.71
N GLY A 166 6.24 12.12 9.75
CA GLY A 166 7.62 12.08 10.20
C GLY A 166 7.93 13.10 11.29
N GLN A 167 9.09 12.91 11.96
CA GLN A 167 9.52 13.77 13.06
C GLN A 167 10.00 15.15 12.60
N ASP A 168 10.35 15.30 11.33
CA ASP A 168 10.92 16.54 10.78
C ASP A 168 9.85 17.57 10.39
N ILE A 169 8.56 17.29 10.62
CA ILE A 169 7.50 18.27 10.36
C ILE A 169 7.58 19.43 11.33
N MET A 170 7.43 20.65 10.80
CA MET A 170 7.34 21.84 11.62
C MET A 170 5.94 21.97 12.22
N ILE A 171 5.81 21.87 13.54
CA ILE A 171 4.57 22.07 14.27
C ILE A 171 4.66 23.42 15.01
N MET A 172 3.65 24.27 14.83
CA MET A 172 3.53 25.56 15.49
C MET A 172 2.28 25.55 16.36
N SER A 173 2.41 25.97 17.62
CA SER A 173 1.24 26.18 18.49
C SER A 173 0.42 27.34 17.95
N LYS A 174 -0.89 27.14 17.81
CA LYS A 174 -1.85 28.19 17.45
C LYS A 174 -2.48 28.81 18.69
N ASP A 175 -2.87 27.99 19.64
CA ASP A 175 -3.46 28.35 20.93
C ASP A 175 -3.18 27.24 21.95
N ASN A 176 -3.82 27.30 23.13
CA ASN A 176 -3.63 26.30 24.19
C ASN A 176 -4.14 24.90 23.84
N GLU A 177 -5.01 24.75 22.87
CA GLU A 177 -5.66 23.50 22.51
C GLU A 177 -5.27 23.02 21.12
N HIS A 178 -4.82 23.92 20.22
CA HIS A 178 -4.56 23.61 18.83
C HIS A 178 -3.15 23.94 18.37
N SER A 179 -2.69 23.15 17.45
CA SER A 179 -1.45 23.35 16.70
C SER A 179 -1.70 23.32 15.20
N VAL A 180 -0.78 23.89 14.43
CA VAL A 180 -0.82 23.89 12.97
C VAL A 180 0.49 23.34 12.41
N THR A 181 0.39 22.64 11.30
CA THR A 181 1.55 22.19 10.53
C THR A 181 1.30 22.38 9.05
N ARG A 182 2.36 22.53 8.27
CA ARG A 182 2.30 22.53 6.81
C ARG A 182 2.95 21.28 6.30
N VAL A 183 2.17 20.47 5.59
CA VAL A 183 2.61 19.21 4.99
C VAL A 183 2.42 19.24 3.48
N GLN A 184 3.23 18.45 2.78
CA GLN A 184 3.11 18.23 1.36
C GLN A 184 2.41 16.87 1.15
N VAL A 185 1.31 16.87 0.42
CA VAL A 185 0.50 15.68 0.12
C VAL A 185 0.20 15.61 -1.38
N ASN A 186 -0.11 14.43 -1.88
CA ASN A 186 -0.46 14.16 -3.29
C ASN A 186 -1.66 13.24 -3.39
#